data_180990bc12c82f26a8e1a4761cb8e515
#
_entry.id   180990bc12c82f26a8e1a4761cb8e515
#
_cell.length_a   1.000
_cell.length_b   1.000
_cell.length_c   1.000
_cell.angle_alpha   90.00
_cell.angle_beta   90.00
_cell.angle_gamma   90.00
#
_symmetry.space_group_name_H-M   'P 1'
#
loop_
_entity.id
_entity.type
_entity.pdbx_description
1 polymer ?
#
loop_
_entity_poly.entity_id
_entity_poly.type
_entity_poly.pdbx_seq_one_letter_code
_entity_poly.pdbx_strand_id
1 'polypeptide(L)'
;LARLGLSEVHLRLALGEMARVVLIGGGRLVYGGRLDPAGYTAFLQGELEKYARRDQPLVVCLAWQEHRELALAALKEAELELGLHGRIIYLNPDGMPIAAADGRGEAPVSISDGATRAQALTAMRHYVISETDARVLVGGRRSGFQGAMPGVIEEALIAIQAGQPVFLAAGFGGATWDAARALGLVTSEWPDLSGPARYDALAALEQAAHAAGWRLDVNGLRDEENLRLVASHRPSEVASLVALGLGRLRSAGGLEGVA
;
A
#
# COMPACT_ATOMS: atom_id res chain seq x y z
N LEU A 1 -5.52 -12.03 -11.55
CA LEU A 1 -6.74 -12.50 -10.88
C LEU A 1 -7.47 -13.54 -11.74
N ALA A 2 -7.89 -13.23 -12.97
CA ALA A 2 -8.69 -14.13 -13.82
C ALA A 2 -8.07 -15.53 -14.02
N ARG A 3 -6.77 -15.65 -14.16
CA ARG A 3 -6.07 -16.95 -14.29
C ARG A 3 -6.15 -17.82 -13.03
N LEU A 4 -6.40 -17.21 -11.88
CA LEU A 4 -6.62 -17.90 -10.60
C LEU A 4 -8.10 -18.19 -10.35
N GLY A 5 -8.99 -17.86 -11.29
CA GLY A 5 -10.44 -17.88 -11.06
C GLY A 5 -10.90 -16.79 -10.10
N LEU A 6 -10.06 -15.78 -9.85
CA LEU A 6 -10.35 -14.66 -8.94
C LEU A 6 -10.78 -13.42 -9.73
N SER A 7 -11.54 -12.56 -9.06
CA SER A 7 -11.96 -11.26 -9.57
C SER A 7 -11.51 -10.13 -8.63
N GLU A 8 -11.74 -8.90 -9.02
CA GLU A 8 -11.55 -7.71 -8.18
C GLU A 8 -12.30 -7.79 -6.84
N VAL A 9 -13.46 -8.46 -6.84
CA VAL A 9 -14.26 -8.66 -5.61
C VAL A 9 -13.47 -9.43 -4.56
N HIS A 10 -12.74 -10.48 -4.95
CA HIS A 10 -11.92 -11.25 -4.01
C HIS A 10 -10.78 -10.41 -3.41
N LEU A 11 -10.19 -9.53 -4.21
CA LEU A 11 -9.17 -8.61 -3.72
C LEU A 11 -9.75 -7.59 -2.73
N ARG A 12 -10.93 -7.03 -3.04
CA ARG A 12 -11.63 -6.11 -2.13
C ARG A 12 -12.03 -6.79 -0.84
N LEU A 13 -12.53 -8.03 -0.89
CA LEU A 13 -12.81 -8.81 0.32
C LEU A 13 -11.57 -8.98 1.19
N ALA A 14 -10.41 -9.29 0.60
CA ALA A 14 -9.16 -9.41 1.35
C ALA A 14 -8.73 -8.09 1.99
N LEU A 15 -8.85 -6.98 1.26
CA LEU A 15 -8.57 -5.64 1.79
C LEU A 15 -9.51 -5.28 2.94
N GLY A 16 -10.81 -5.56 2.82
CA GLY A 16 -11.80 -5.33 3.88
C GLY A 16 -11.51 -6.16 5.14
N GLU A 17 -11.19 -7.44 4.98
CA GLU A 17 -10.82 -8.30 6.12
C GLU A 17 -9.52 -7.84 6.81
N MET A 18 -8.49 -7.44 6.03
CA MET A 18 -7.27 -6.87 6.58
C MET A 18 -7.52 -5.55 7.30
N ALA A 19 -8.31 -4.65 6.69
CA ALA A 19 -8.72 -3.39 7.33
C ALA A 19 -9.41 -3.66 8.66
N ARG A 20 -10.35 -4.59 8.68
CA ARG A 20 -11.09 -4.98 9.89
C ARG A 20 -10.16 -5.43 11.02
N VAL A 21 -9.24 -6.33 10.77
CA VAL A 21 -8.36 -6.86 11.83
C VAL A 21 -7.40 -5.80 12.36
N VAL A 22 -6.89 -4.92 11.50
CA VAL A 22 -6.05 -3.78 11.91
C VAL A 22 -6.83 -2.82 12.80
N LEU A 23 -8.05 -2.46 12.42
CA LEU A 23 -8.90 -1.52 13.16
C LEU A 23 -9.34 -2.08 14.51
N ILE A 24 -9.75 -3.35 14.57
CA ILE A 24 -10.13 -4.02 15.83
C ILE A 24 -8.90 -4.11 16.76
N GLY A 25 -7.71 -4.32 16.20
CA GLY A 25 -6.44 -4.29 16.93
C GLY A 25 -6.00 -2.90 17.41
N GLY A 26 -6.77 -1.84 17.15
CA GLY A 26 -6.44 -0.46 17.50
C GLY A 26 -5.48 0.23 16.54
N GLY A 27 -5.11 -0.42 15.43
CA GLY A 27 -4.24 0.14 14.41
C GLY A 27 -4.91 1.20 13.53
N ARG A 28 -4.11 1.85 12.68
CA ARG A 28 -4.54 2.78 11.64
C ARG A 28 -4.16 2.25 10.27
N LEU A 29 -4.89 2.67 9.25
CA LEU A 29 -4.63 2.35 7.85
C LEU A 29 -4.10 3.57 7.14
N VAL A 30 -2.93 3.47 6.54
CA VAL A 30 -2.37 4.52 5.68
C VAL A 30 -2.36 4.00 4.24
N TYR A 31 -2.98 4.73 3.35
CA TYR A 31 -3.15 4.36 1.96
C TYR A 31 -2.69 5.48 1.02
N GLY A 32 -1.72 5.19 0.17
CA GLY A 32 -1.32 6.06 -0.94
C GLY A 32 -2.26 5.83 -2.12
N GLY A 33 -3.23 6.72 -2.33
CA GLY A 33 -4.32 6.44 -3.25
C GLY A 33 -4.84 7.62 -4.05
N ARG A 34 -6.04 7.45 -4.55
CA ARG A 34 -6.81 8.42 -5.34
C ARG A 34 -8.19 8.57 -4.74
N LEU A 35 -8.79 9.74 -4.97
CA LEU A 35 -10.19 10.02 -4.62
C LEU A 35 -11.12 9.63 -5.77
N ASP A 36 -11.05 8.37 -6.20
CA ASP A 36 -11.97 7.80 -7.19
C ASP A 36 -13.19 7.26 -6.44
N PRO A 37 -14.43 7.69 -6.78
CA PRO A 37 -15.65 7.19 -6.13
C PRO A 37 -15.85 5.68 -6.22
N ALA A 38 -15.32 5.03 -7.27
CA ALA A 38 -15.33 3.57 -7.42
C ALA A 38 -14.02 2.91 -6.94
N GLY A 39 -13.08 3.69 -6.41
CA GLY A 39 -11.74 3.26 -6.05
C GLY A 39 -11.64 2.59 -4.67
N TYR A 40 -10.42 2.28 -4.28
CA TYR A 40 -10.14 1.64 -2.99
C TYR A 40 -10.34 2.59 -1.81
N THR A 41 -10.16 3.92 -1.98
CA THR A 41 -10.41 4.91 -0.93
C THR A 41 -11.88 4.87 -0.49
N ALA A 42 -12.82 4.97 -1.43
CA ALA A 42 -14.24 4.88 -1.15
C ALA A 42 -14.64 3.50 -0.58
N PHE A 43 -14.04 2.43 -1.10
CA PHE A 43 -14.26 1.09 -0.57
C PHE A 43 -13.81 0.97 0.90
N LEU A 44 -12.60 1.42 1.24
CA LEU A 44 -12.07 1.38 2.60
C LEU A 44 -12.90 2.23 3.54
N GLN A 45 -13.34 3.42 3.11
CA GLN A 45 -14.24 4.27 3.89
C GLN A 45 -15.54 3.53 4.23
N GLY A 46 -16.21 2.92 3.25
CA GLY A 46 -17.42 2.15 3.48
C GLY A 46 -17.23 0.93 4.39
N GLU A 47 -16.02 0.34 4.43
CA GLU A 47 -15.69 -0.70 5.41
C GLU A 47 -15.53 -0.10 6.83
N LEU A 48 -14.88 1.05 6.96
CA LEU A 48 -14.64 1.72 8.24
C LEU A 48 -15.92 2.18 8.94
N GLU A 49 -16.91 2.64 8.20
CA GLU A 49 -18.22 3.04 8.74
C GLU A 49 -18.89 1.92 9.54
N LYS A 50 -18.59 0.65 9.22
CA LYS A 50 -19.14 -0.52 9.92
C LYS A 50 -18.55 -0.74 11.32
N TYR A 51 -17.40 -0.14 11.65
CA TYR A 51 -16.66 -0.43 12.88
C TYR A 51 -16.70 0.69 13.93
N ALA A 52 -17.50 1.74 13.71
CA ALA A 52 -17.78 2.82 14.65
C ALA A 52 -16.54 3.57 15.22
N ARG A 53 -15.34 3.40 14.67
CA ARG A 53 -14.16 4.20 15.07
C ARG A 53 -14.28 5.60 14.50
N ARG A 54 -14.03 6.62 15.37
CA ARG A 54 -14.20 8.04 15.06
C ARG A 54 -12.92 8.86 15.32
N ASP A 55 -11.78 8.21 15.36
CA ASP A 55 -10.45 8.79 15.59
C ASP A 55 -9.64 8.91 14.30
N GLN A 56 -10.33 9.01 13.17
CA GLN A 56 -9.73 9.10 11.82
C GLN A 56 -8.72 7.98 11.52
N PRO A 57 -9.12 6.71 11.65
CA PRO A 57 -8.19 5.59 11.51
C PRO A 57 -7.74 5.33 10.06
N LEU A 58 -8.37 5.96 9.06
CA LEU A 58 -7.93 5.94 7.67
C LEU A 58 -7.18 7.23 7.33
N VAL A 59 -5.94 7.10 6.89
CA VAL A 59 -5.14 8.21 6.38
C VAL A 59 -4.92 8.00 4.88
N VAL A 60 -5.45 8.90 4.07
CA VAL A 60 -5.29 8.88 2.61
C VAL A 60 -4.20 9.87 2.23
N CYS A 61 -3.06 9.38 1.74
CA CYS A 61 -1.98 10.21 1.25
C CYS A 61 -2.12 10.42 -0.26
N LEU A 62 -2.27 11.66 -0.69
CA LEU A 62 -2.38 12.04 -2.09
C LEU A 62 -1.03 12.59 -2.58
N ALA A 63 -0.45 11.94 -3.59
CA ALA A 63 0.69 12.48 -4.29
C ALA A 63 0.31 13.78 -4.99
N TRP A 64 1.31 14.62 -5.31
CA TRP A 64 1.11 15.95 -5.87
C TRP A 64 0.11 16.00 -7.03
N GLN A 65 0.28 15.15 -8.05
CA GLN A 65 -0.60 15.13 -9.22
C GLN A 65 -2.03 14.71 -8.86
N GLU A 66 -2.21 13.79 -7.91
CA GLU A 66 -3.54 13.24 -7.58
C GLU A 66 -4.48 14.31 -7.01
N HIS A 67 -3.95 15.25 -6.22
CA HIS A 67 -4.76 16.35 -5.71
C HIS A 67 -4.67 17.63 -6.54
N ARG A 68 -3.57 17.82 -7.28
CA ARG A 68 -3.41 19.01 -8.14
C ARG A 68 -4.35 19.01 -9.34
N GLU A 69 -4.71 17.83 -9.84
CA GLU A 69 -5.66 17.65 -10.93
C GLU A 69 -7.14 17.82 -10.50
N LEU A 70 -7.40 17.95 -9.19
CA LEU A 70 -8.74 18.15 -8.65
C LEU A 70 -8.96 19.61 -8.23
N ALA A 71 -10.20 20.10 -8.33
CA ALA A 71 -10.58 21.39 -7.77
C ALA A 71 -10.51 21.35 -6.23
N LEU A 72 -10.16 22.47 -5.59
CA LEU A 72 -10.11 22.56 -4.14
C LEU A 72 -11.46 22.24 -3.47
N ALA A 73 -12.57 22.62 -4.12
CA ALA A 73 -13.91 22.29 -3.64
C ALA A 73 -14.15 20.78 -3.56
N ALA A 74 -13.72 20.02 -4.58
CA ALA A 74 -13.85 18.55 -4.59
C ALA A 74 -13.00 17.87 -3.47
N LEU A 75 -11.83 18.44 -3.16
CA LEU A 75 -11.01 17.96 -2.05
C LEU A 75 -11.67 18.20 -0.69
N LYS A 76 -12.25 19.39 -0.50
CA LYS A 76 -13.00 19.71 0.73
C LYS A 76 -14.25 18.83 0.90
N GLU A 77 -14.92 18.51 -0.21
CA GLU A 77 -16.05 17.57 -0.19
C GLU A 77 -15.58 16.17 0.25
N ALA A 78 -14.49 15.66 -0.32
CA ALA A 78 -13.93 14.38 0.09
C ALA A 78 -13.46 14.36 1.57
N GLU A 79 -12.91 15.47 2.10
CA GLU A 79 -12.60 15.59 3.52
C GLU A 79 -13.85 15.51 4.39
N LEU A 80 -14.94 16.18 3.98
CA LEU A 80 -16.21 16.15 4.68
C LEU A 80 -16.85 14.75 4.65
N GLU A 81 -16.77 14.07 3.51
CA GLU A 81 -17.26 12.68 3.36
C GLU A 81 -16.49 11.70 4.25
N LEU A 82 -15.16 11.83 4.34
CA LEU A 82 -14.33 11.02 5.24
C LEU A 82 -14.66 11.30 6.72
N GLY A 83 -14.91 12.57 7.06
CA GLY A 83 -15.37 13.00 8.37
C GLY A 83 -14.52 12.46 9.52
N LEU A 84 -15.17 11.70 10.43
CA LEU A 84 -14.51 11.09 11.58
C LEU A 84 -13.85 9.73 11.26
N HIS A 85 -14.07 9.19 10.07
CA HIS A 85 -13.51 7.89 9.66
C HIS A 85 -12.13 8.01 9.04
N GLY A 86 -11.78 9.20 8.51
CA GLY A 86 -10.48 9.37 7.89
C GLY A 86 -10.06 10.82 7.71
N ARG A 87 -8.82 10.99 7.25
CA ARG A 87 -8.24 12.28 6.88
C ARG A 87 -7.43 12.16 5.62
N ILE A 88 -7.27 13.28 4.92
CA ILE A 88 -6.42 13.37 3.73
C ILE A 88 -5.13 14.12 4.09
N ILE A 89 -4.01 13.60 3.59
CA ILE A 89 -2.71 14.28 3.60
C ILE A 89 -2.35 14.63 2.17
N TYR A 90 -2.18 15.92 1.91
CA TYR A 90 -1.74 16.43 0.63
C TYR A 90 -0.23 16.58 0.64
N LEU A 91 0.44 16.01 -0.36
CA LEU A 91 1.90 16.05 -0.45
C LEU A 91 2.34 16.96 -1.59
N ASN A 92 3.38 17.77 -1.37
CA ASN A 92 4.05 18.52 -2.43
C ASN A 92 4.87 17.56 -3.34
N PRO A 93 5.49 18.01 -4.43
CA PRO A 93 6.29 17.16 -5.31
C PRO A 93 7.43 16.40 -4.61
N ASP A 94 7.92 16.92 -3.49
CA ASP A 94 9.02 16.34 -2.71
C ASP A 94 8.53 15.43 -1.57
N GLY A 95 7.21 15.19 -1.48
CA GLY A 95 6.60 14.31 -0.48
C GLY A 95 6.38 14.96 0.89
N MET A 96 6.53 16.28 1.01
CA MET A 96 6.25 16.97 2.27
C MET A 96 4.75 17.32 2.39
N PRO A 97 4.15 17.11 3.58
CA PRO A 97 2.76 17.51 3.82
C PRO A 97 2.56 19.01 3.64
N ILE A 98 1.47 19.37 2.98
CA ILE A 98 1.02 20.76 2.81
C ILE A 98 -0.45 20.88 3.21
N ALA A 99 -0.88 22.09 3.63
CA ALA A 99 -2.28 22.36 3.79
C ALA A 99 -2.99 22.39 2.42
N ALA A 100 -4.23 21.92 2.36
CA ALA A 100 -4.99 21.82 1.11
C ALA A 100 -5.11 23.17 0.36
N ALA A 101 -5.19 24.28 1.10
CA ALA A 101 -5.27 25.63 0.53
C ALA A 101 -3.91 26.24 0.18
N ASP A 102 -2.82 25.75 0.78
CA ASP A 102 -1.51 26.37 0.69
C ASP A 102 -0.65 25.77 -0.42
N GLY A 103 -0.11 26.63 -1.26
CA GLY A 103 0.90 26.26 -2.25
C GLY A 103 0.41 25.52 -3.50
N ARG A 104 -0.89 25.14 -3.60
CA ARG A 104 -1.41 24.45 -4.78
C ARG A 104 -2.33 25.29 -5.69
N GLY A 105 -2.96 26.32 -5.16
CA GLY A 105 -4.02 27.09 -5.84
C GLY A 105 -5.37 26.35 -5.88
N GLU A 106 -6.45 27.07 -6.21
CA GLU A 106 -7.83 26.56 -6.18
C GLU A 106 -8.21 25.75 -7.43
N ALA A 107 -7.78 26.21 -8.59
CA ALA A 107 -8.09 25.58 -9.87
C ALA A 107 -7.28 24.31 -10.11
N PRO A 108 -7.88 23.29 -10.75
CA PRO A 108 -7.14 22.09 -11.15
C PRO A 108 -6.07 22.43 -12.18
N VAL A 109 -4.94 21.76 -12.08
CA VAL A 109 -3.83 21.87 -13.06
C VAL A 109 -3.41 20.47 -13.45
N SER A 110 -3.47 20.19 -14.74
CA SER A 110 -3.00 18.91 -15.28
C SER A 110 -1.47 18.84 -15.26
N ILE A 111 -0.94 17.76 -14.71
CA ILE A 111 0.48 17.47 -14.70
C ILE A 111 0.76 16.43 -15.79
N SER A 112 1.14 16.89 -16.98
CA SER A 112 1.37 16.02 -18.13
C SER A 112 2.76 15.39 -18.16
N ASP A 113 3.73 15.96 -17.43
CA ASP A 113 5.10 15.46 -17.39
C ASP A 113 5.17 14.15 -16.57
N GLY A 114 5.54 13.06 -17.25
CA GLY A 114 5.64 11.72 -16.66
C GLY A 114 6.77 11.62 -15.61
N ALA A 115 7.85 12.37 -15.75
CA ALA A 115 8.95 12.36 -14.80
C ALA A 115 8.54 13.00 -13.47
N THR A 116 7.87 14.16 -13.53
CA THR A 116 7.31 14.84 -12.36
C THR A 116 6.28 13.95 -11.64
N ARG A 117 5.41 13.26 -12.39
CA ARG A 117 4.44 12.31 -11.81
C ARG A 117 5.13 11.14 -11.11
N ALA A 118 6.14 10.55 -11.75
CA ALA A 118 6.90 9.45 -11.16
C ALA A 118 7.62 9.87 -9.88
N GLN A 119 8.29 11.02 -9.90
CA GLN A 119 8.97 11.58 -8.73
C GLN A 119 7.99 11.79 -7.56
N ALA A 120 6.86 12.41 -7.79
CA ALA A 120 5.87 12.67 -6.75
C ALA A 120 5.26 11.38 -6.18
N LEU A 121 5.09 10.33 -7.00
CA LEU A 121 4.66 9.01 -6.51
C LEU A 121 5.73 8.35 -5.64
N THR A 122 6.99 8.40 -6.03
CA THR A 122 8.11 7.91 -5.22
C THR A 122 8.20 8.65 -3.90
N ALA A 123 8.14 9.98 -3.92
CA ALA A 123 8.15 10.82 -2.72
C ALA A 123 6.98 10.50 -1.77
N MET A 124 5.77 10.30 -2.29
CA MET A 124 4.62 9.85 -1.50
C MET A 124 4.89 8.49 -0.84
N ARG A 125 5.49 7.53 -1.54
CA ARG A 125 5.80 6.20 -0.98
C ARG A 125 6.81 6.29 0.15
N HIS A 126 7.85 7.11 0.01
CA HIS A 126 8.79 7.39 1.09
C HIS A 126 8.06 7.98 2.31
N TYR A 127 7.21 8.98 2.10
CA TYR A 127 6.41 9.57 3.18
C TYR A 127 5.53 8.53 3.86
N VAL A 128 4.76 7.75 3.09
CA VAL A 128 3.88 6.72 3.68
C VAL A 128 4.67 5.69 4.49
N ILE A 129 5.86 5.29 4.02
CA ILE A 129 6.70 4.32 4.71
C ILE A 129 7.28 4.93 5.99
N SER A 130 7.66 6.21 6.02
CA SER A 130 8.13 6.88 7.24
C SER A 130 7.03 7.06 8.30
N GLU A 131 5.75 7.08 7.90
CA GLU A 131 4.61 7.30 8.79
C GLU A 131 3.90 5.99 9.21
N THR A 132 4.47 4.83 8.87
CA THR A 132 3.84 3.54 9.14
C THR A 132 4.82 2.54 9.73
N ASP A 133 4.31 1.61 10.54
CA ASP A 133 5.12 0.60 11.24
C ASP A 133 5.33 -0.67 10.40
N ALA A 134 4.46 -0.94 9.43
CA ALA A 134 4.51 -2.14 8.60
C ALA A 134 3.87 -1.91 7.23
N ARG A 135 4.28 -2.70 6.24
CA ARG A 135 3.74 -2.65 4.90
C ARG A 135 3.05 -3.96 4.52
N VAL A 136 1.79 -3.88 4.09
CA VAL A 136 1.06 -5.03 3.54
C VAL A 136 0.89 -4.81 2.04
N LEU A 137 1.41 -5.75 1.26
CA LEU A 137 1.40 -5.69 -0.20
C LEU A 137 0.46 -6.77 -0.77
N VAL A 138 -0.41 -6.38 -1.68
CA VAL A 138 -1.39 -7.29 -2.30
C VAL A 138 -1.67 -6.88 -3.75
N GLY A 139 -1.70 -7.83 -4.68
CA GLY A 139 -1.99 -7.59 -6.09
C GLY A 139 -0.98 -6.68 -6.78
N GLY A 140 -1.42 -5.52 -7.24
CA GLY A 140 -0.60 -4.53 -7.93
C GLY A 140 -0.47 -4.75 -9.45
N ARG A 141 -0.35 -3.63 -10.19
CA ARG A 141 -0.21 -3.65 -11.65
C ARG A 141 1.20 -4.07 -12.05
N ARG A 142 1.28 -5.00 -13.01
CA ARG A 142 2.53 -5.46 -13.62
C ARG A 142 2.95 -4.59 -14.82
N SER A 143 2.01 -3.88 -15.43
CA SER A 143 2.21 -3.00 -16.60
C SER A 143 1.25 -1.82 -16.53
N GLY A 144 1.50 -0.77 -17.32
CA GLY A 144 0.68 0.43 -17.34
C GLY A 144 0.69 1.20 -16.01
N PHE A 145 1.77 1.09 -15.25
CA PHE A 145 2.01 1.85 -14.03
C PHE A 145 2.44 3.29 -14.35
N GLN A 146 2.17 4.22 -13.44
CA GLN A 146 2.43 5.65 -13.65
C GLN A 146 3.77 6.12 -13.09
N GLY A 147 4.37 5.36 -12.19
CA GLY A 147 5.70 5.64 -11.63
C GLY A 147 6.83 5.17 -12.53
N ALA A 148 8.07 5.29 -12.05
CA ALA A 148 9.26 4.76 -12.72
C ALA A 148 9.27 3.22 -12.80
N MET A 149 8.59 2.57 -11.85
CA MET A 149 8.46 1.10 -11.75
C MET A 149 7.06 0.72 -11.21
N PRO A 150 6.70 -0.58 -11.22
CA PRO A 150 5.44 -1.03 -10.62
C PRO A 150 5.34 -0.60 -9.15
N GLY A 151 4.26 0.11 -8.79
CA GLY A 151 4.16 0.78 -7.49
C GLY A 151 4.34 -0.14 -6.29
N VAL A 152 3.79 -1.36 -6.34
CA VAL A 152 3.93 -2.35 -5.25
C VAL A 152 5.38 -2.83 -5.10
N ILE A 153 6.14 -2.94 -6.20
CA ILE A 153 7.56 -3.31 -6.14
C ILE A 153 8.37 -2.17 -5.53
N GLU A 154 8.07 -0.92 -5.90
CA GLU A 154 8.72 0.26 -5.32
C GLU A 154 8.42 0.38 -3.82
N GLU A 155 7.19 0.11 -3.40
CA GLU A 155 6.81 0.09 -1.98
C GLU A 155 7.56 -1.00 -1.21
N ALA A 156 7.71 -2.21 -1.79
CA ALA A 156 8.52 -3.27 -1.19
C ALA A 156 9.98 -2.85 -1.05
N LEU A 157 10.54 -2.28 -2.11
CA LEU A 157 11.94 -1.82 -2.15
C LEU A 157 12.22 -0.80 -1.05
N ILE A 158 11.40 0.27 -0.97
CA ILE A 158 11.58 1.34 0.01
C ILE A 158 11.39 0.80 1.43
N ALA A 159 10.37 -0.03 1.66
CA ALA A 159 10.10 -0.63 2.97
C ALA A 159 11.28 -1.53 3.44
N ILE A 160 11.83 -2.36 2.57
CA ILE A 160 12.98 -3.20 2.87
C ILE A 160 14.22 -2.35 3.18
N GLN A 161 14.47 -1.30 2.40
CA GLN A 161 15.58 -0.37 2.64
C GLN A 161 15.45 0.38 3.98
N ALA A 162 14.22 0.66 4.39
CA ALA A 162 13.89 1.29 5.67
C ALA A 162 13.89 0.30 6.85
N GLY A 163 14.09 -1.01 6.62
CA GLY A 163 14.00 -2.04 7.65
C GLY A 163 12.57 -2.30 8.15
N GLN A 164 11.56 -1.83 7.40
CA GLN A 164 10.16 -1.97 7.80
C GLN A 164 9.66 -3.41 7.57
N PRO A 165 8.85 -3.97 8.49
CA PRO A 165 8.16 -5.24 8.30
C PRO A 165 7.29 -5.25 7.05
N VAL A 166 7.47 -6.26 6.17
CA VAL A 166 6.73 -6.42 4.92
C VAL A 166 5.93 -7.71 4.93
N PHE A 167 4.63 -7.61 4.63
CA PHE A 167 3.71 -8.73 4.48
C PHE A 167 3.35 -8.88 2.99
N LEU A 168 3.62 -10.03 2.39
CA LEU A 168 3.42 -10.29 0.97
C LEU A 168 2.20 -11.21 0.75
N ALA A 169 1.01 -10.64 0.57
CA ALA A 169 -0.20 -11.39 0.22
C ALA A 169 -0.23 -11.68 -1.30
N ALA A 170 0.71 -12.52 -1.76
CA ALA A 170 0.98 -12.74 -3.17
C ALA A 170 0.00 -13.70 -3.85
N GLY A 171 -0.82 -14.44 -3.12
CA GLY A 171 -1.79 -15.39 -3.67
C GLY A 171 -2.85 -14.77 -4.59
N PHE A 172 -3.00 -13.45 -4.56
CA PHE A 172 -3.82 -12.70 -5.51
C PHE A 172 -3.10 -12.37 -6.83
N GLY A 173 -1.83 -12.75 -6.97
CA GLY A 173 -1.01 -12.48 -8.15
C GLY A 173 -0.54 -11.03 -8.25
N GLY A 174 -0.35 -10.55 -9.48
CA GLY A 174 0.08 -9.18 -9.75
C GLY A 174 1.55 -8.91 -9.40
N ALA A 175 1.90 -7.65 -9.20
CA ALA A 175 3.27 -7.22 -8.87
C ALA A 175 3.76 -7.76 -7.50
N THR A 176 2.84 -8.04 -6.56
CA THR A 176 3.18 -8.68 -5.29
C THR A 176 3.70 -10.12 -5.49
N TRP A 177 3.15 -10.86 -6.44
CA TRP A 177 3.67 -12.17 -6.81
C TRP A 177 5.09 -12.07 -7.38
N ASP A 178 5.32 -11.10 -8.27
CA ASP A 178 6.64 -10.87 -8.84
C ASP A 178 7.67 -10.51 -7.75
N ALA A 179 7.29 -9.66 -6.80
CA ALA A 179 8.12 -9.33 -5.65
C ALA A 179 8.43 -10.57 -4.78
N ALA A 180 7.42 -11.39 -4.48
CA ALA A 180 7.61 -12.62 -3.71
C ALA A 180 8.56 -13.59 -4.43
N ARG A 181 8.50 -13.67 -5.76
CA ARG A 181 9.42 -14.48 -6.57
C ARG A 181 10.86 -13.92 -6.52
N ALA A 182 11.04 -12.63 -6.69
CA ALA A 182 12.35 -11.99 -6.60
C ALA A 182 13.00 -12.17 -5.22
N LEU A 183 12.19 -12.26 -4.18
CA LEU A 183 12.63 -12.53 -2.81
C LEU A 183 12.77 -14.03 -2.49
N GLY A 184 12.65 -14.92 -3.49
CA GLY A 184 12.87 -16.36 -3.33
C GLY A 184 11.73 -17.13 -2.62
N LEU A 185 10.56 -16.51 -2.43
CA LEU A 185 9.43 -17.11 -1.69
C LEU A 185 8.53 -17.99 -2.54
N VAL A 186 8.62 -17.88 -3.86
CA VAL A 186 7.89 -18.69 -4.84
C VAL A 186 8.80 -19.12 -5.96
N THR A 187 8.67 -20.37 -6.39
CA THR A 187 9.49 -20.96 -7.47
C THR A 187 8.77 -21.03 -8.80
N SER A 188 7.43 -20.93 -8.81
CA SER A 188 6.64 -21.04 -10.03
C SER A 188 6.69 -19.74 -10.83
N GLU A 189 6.86 -19.87 -12.14
CA GLU A 189 6.82 -18.74 -13.06
C GLU A 189 5.38 -18.36 -13.40
N TRP A 190 5.07 -17.09 -13.20
CA TRP A 190 3.88 -16.50 -13.78
C TRP A 190 4.23 -16.01 -15.18
N PRO A 191 3.41 -16.27 -16.21
CA PRO A 191 3.74 -15.85 -17.58
C PRO A 191 4.04 -14.36 -17.63
N ASP A 192 5.15 -14.04 -18.27
CA ASP A 192 5.62 -12.69 -18.39
C ASP A 192 4.76 -11.86 -19.36
N LEU A 193 4.34 -10.68 -18.91
CA LEU A 193 3.56 -9.72 -19.70
C LEU A 193 4.22 -8.34 -19.77
N SER A 194 5.50 -8.21 -19.43
CA SER A 194 6.06 -6.91 -19.11
C SER A 194 7.43 -6.63 -19.71
N GLY A 195 7.68 -5.35 -19.94
CA GLY A 195 8.88 -4.82 -20.51
C GLY A 195 10.05 -4.65 -19.51
N PRO A 196 11.19 -4.09 -20.00
CA PRO A 196 12.47 -3.98 -19.28
C PRO A 196 12.38 -3.36 -17.88
N ALA A 197 11.63 -2.28 -17.73
CA ALA A 197 11.53 -1.53 -16.46
C ALA A 197 11.06 -2.38 -15.27
N ARG A 198 10.32 -3.48 -15.51
CA ARG A 198 9.92 -4.39 -14.43
C ARG A 198 11.07 -5.28 -13.98
N TYR A 199 11.87 -5.75 -14.92
CA TYR A 199 13.04 -6.59 -14.60
C TYR A 199 14.07 -5.82 -13.79
N ASP A 200 14.34 -4.58 -14.17
CA ASP A 200 15.24 -3.69 -13.42
C ASP A 200 14.72 -3.45 -12.00
N ALA A 201 13.41 -3.23 -11.84
CA ALA A 201 12.77 -3.06 -10.55
C ALA A 201 12.88 -4.30 -9.66
N LEU A 202 12.72 -5.50 -10.22
CA LEU A 202 12.86 -6.76 -9.47
C LEU A 202 14.31 -7.03 -9.10
N ALA A 203 15.26 -6.76 -9.99
CA ALA A 203 16.69 -6.85 -9.69
C ALA A 203 17.10 -5.86 -8.57
N ALA A 204 16.58 -4.63 -8.61
CA ALA A 204 16.80 -3.65 -7.55
C ALA A 204 16.22 -4.10 -6.20
N LEU A 205 15.03 -4.71 -6.20
CA LEU A 205 14.41 -5.27 -5.00
C LEU A 205 15.25 -6.42 -4.40
N GLU A 206 15.72 -7.34 -5.23
CA GLU A 206 16.57 -8.46 -4.83
C GLU A 206 17.90 -7.95 -4.24
N GLN A 207 18.54 -6.99 -4.91
CA GLN A 207 19.77 -6.37 -4.42
C GLN A 207 19.57 -5.63 -3.09
N ALA A 208 18.48 -4.89 -2.95
CA ALA A 208 18.16 -4.19 -1.71
C ALA A 208 17.92 -5.17 -0.56
N ALA A 209 17.18 -6.24 -0.79
CA ALA A 209 16.94 -7.27 0.21
C ALA A 209 18.25 -7.94 0.66
N HIS A 210 19.14 -8.26 -0.28
CA HIS A 210 20.45 -8.82 0.01
C HIS A 210 21.33 -7.84 0.80
N ALA A 211 21.40 -6.57 0.37
CA ALA A 211 22.21 -5.53 1.01
C ALA A 211 21.72 -5.22 2.43
N ALA A 212 20.41 -5.22 2.65
CA ALA A 212 19.81 -5.01 3.97
C ALA A 212 19.89 -6.25 4.88
N GLY A 213 20.35 -7.39 4.39
CA GLY A 213 20.25 -8.65 5.11
C GLY A 213 18.81 -9.01 5.47
N TRP A 214 17.88 -8.64 4.58
CA TRP A 214 16.45 -8.78 4.82
C TRP A 214 16.07 -10.24 5.07
N ARG A 215 15.25 -10.45 6.08
CA ARG A 215 14.74 -11.73 6.49
C ARG A 215 13.22 -11.73 6.47
N LEU A 216 12.64 -12.87 6.13
CA LEU A 216 11.21 -13.03 6.01
C LEU A 216 10.49 -12.88 7.37
N ASP A 217 11.13 -13.28 8.46
CA ASP A 217 10.57 -13.30 9.82
C ASP A 217 10.52 -11.94 10.54
N VAL A 218 11.08 -10.89 9.92
CA VAL A 218 11.06 -9.52 10.52
C VAL A 218 9.63 -8.96 10.65
N ASN A 219 8.64 -9.56 9.99
CA ASN A 219 7.23 -9.20 10.09
C ASN A 219 6.48 -9.93 11.22
N GLY A 220 7.19 -10.65 12.10
CA GLY A 220 6.61 -11.39 13.23
C GLY A 220 5.97 -12.73 12.83
N LEU A 221 5.97 -13.10 11.55
CA LEU A 221 5.53 -14.41 11.11
C LEU A 221 6.72 -15.37 11.01
N ARG A 222 6.49 -16.65 11.31
CA ARG A 222 7.45 -17.72 11.03
C ARG A 222 7.49 -18.00 9.52
N ASP A 223 8.55 -18.65 9.06
CA ASP A 223 8.74 -18.96 7.64
C ASP A 223 7.53 -19.71 7.04
N GLU A 224 7.00 -20.72 7.73
CA GLU A 224 5.82 -21.46 7.27
C GLU A 224 4.56 -20.57 7.17
N GLU A 225 4.38 -19.65 8.12
CA GLU A 225 3.27 -18.71 8.13
C GLU A 225 3.40 -17.69 6.99
N ASN A 226 4.61 -17.24 6.71
CA ASN A 226 4.92 -16.38 5.57
C ASN A 226 4.68 -17.09 4.22
N LEU A 227 5.11 -18.34 4.08
CA LEU A 227 4.84 -19.13 2.86
C LEU A 227 3.33 -19.33 2.66
N ARG A 228 2.57 -19.53 3.75
CA ARG A 228 1.10 -19.56 3.67
C ARG A 228 0.51 -18.23 3.26
N LEU A 229 1.00 -17.10 3.79
CA LEU A 229 0.55 -15.76 3.39
C LEU A 229 0.81 -15.50 1.90
N VAL A 230 1.99 -15.85 1.43
CA VAL A 230 2.39 -15.72 0.01
C VAL A 230 1.50 -16.55 -0.92
N ALA A 231 1.12 -17.76 -0.51
CA ALA A 231 0.34 -18.67 -1.34
C ALA A 231 -1.19 -18.45 -1.24
N SER A 232 -1.67 -17.91 -0.13
CA SER A 232 -3.10 -17.83 0.15
C SER A 232 -3.79 -16.73 -0.68
N HIS A 233 -4.93 -17.09 -1.25
CA HIS A 233 -5.90 -16.16 -1.85
C HIS A 233 -7.23 -16.16 -1.09
N ARG A 234 -7.23 -16.68 0.15
CA ARG A 234 -8.40 -16.69 1.04
C ARG A 234 -8.38 -15.43 1.91
N PRO A 235 -9.37 -14.51 1.76
CA PRO A 235 -9.39 -13.23 2.47
C PRO A 235 -9.18 -13.34 3.98
N SER A 236 -9.91 -14.23 4.65
CA SER A 236 -9.84 -14.40 6.10
C SER A 236 -8.50 -14.99 6.57
N GLU A 237 -7.88 -15.90 5.81
CA GLU A 237 -6.58 -16.47 6.13
C GLU A 237 -5.49 -15.40 6.02
N VAL A 238 -5.49 -14.62 4.93
CA VAL A 238 -4.57 -13.51 4.74
C VAL A 238 -4.68 -12.50 5.88
N ALA A 239 -5.91 -12.07 6.21
CA ALA A 239 -6.16 -11.13 7.30
C ALA A 239 -5.68 -11.69 8.66
N SER A 240 -5.94 -12.98 8.93
CA SER A 240 -5.51 -13.62 10.18
C SER A 240 -3.98 -13.69 10.30
N LEU A 241 -3.27 -14.00 9.22
CA LEU A 241 -1.81 -14.03 9.22
C LEU A 241 -1.22 -12.63 9.40
N VAL A 242 -1.75 -11.62 8.73
CA VAL A 242 -1.34 -10.21 8.94
C VAL A 242 -1.58 -9.80 10.39
N ALA A 243 -2.76 -10.09 10.96
CA ALA A 243 -3.07 -9.79 12.35
C ALA A 243 -2.12 -10.50 13.33
N LEU A 244 -1.77 -11.76 13.06
CA LEU A 244 -0.86 -12.55 13.87
C LEU A 244 0.55 -11.93 13.90
N GLY A 245 1.08 -11.56 12.74
CA GLY A 245 2.40 -10.93 12.63
C GLY A 245 2.44 -9.58 13.34
N LEU A 246 1.46 -8.70 13.05
CA LEU A 246 1.35 -7.39 13.71
C LEU A 246 1.20 -7.53 15.25
N GLY A 247 0.39 -8.49 15.71
CA GLY A 247 0.22 -8.76 17.14
C GLY A 247 1.51 -9.18 17.82
N ARG A 248 2.33 -10.02 17.19
CA ARG A 248 3.64 -10.44 17.73
C ARG A 248 4.64 -9.28 17.74
N LEU A 249 4.68 -8.47 16.68
CA LEU A 249 5.53 -7.27 16.64
C LEU A 249 5.19 -6.30 17.76
N ARG A 250 3.90 -6.04 17.98
CA ARG A 250 3.44 -5.18 19.07
C ARG A 250 3.83 -5.75 20.44
N SER A 251 3.66 -7.06 20.65
CA SER A 251 4.01 -7.72 21.92
C SER A 251 5.51 -7.70 22.19
N ALA A 252 6.34 -7.66 21.14
CA ALA A 252 7.80 -7.57 21.25
C ALA A 252 8.31 -6.12 21.40
N GLY A 253 7.42 -5.12 21.45
CA GLY A 253 7.79 -3.70 21.50
C GLY A 253 8.32 -3.14 20.17
N GLY A 254 8.13 -3.89 19.08
CA GLY A 254 8.57 -3.51 17.73
C GLY A 254 7.59 -2.59 16.99
N LEU A 255 6.42 -2.31 17.57
CA LEU A 255 5.46 -1.32 17.05
C LEU A 255 5.19 -0.31 18.15
N GLU A 256 5.49 0.95 17.91
CA GLU A 256 5.10 2.01 18.84
C GLU A 256 3.58 2.20 18.75
N GLY A 257 2.88 1.87 19.82
CA GLY A 257 1.47 2.10 19.91
C GLY A 257 1.21 3.60 19.90
N VAL A 258 0.68 4.14 18.82
CA VAL A 258 0.07 5.48 18.85
C VAL A 258 -1.18 5.33 19.71
N ALA A 259 -1.08 5.85 20.93
CA ALA A 259 -2.19 6.02 21.86
C ALA A 259 -3.20 7.02 21.31
#